data_766fc8c1636f1c8b0d15c94f63ab326c
#
_entry.id   766fc8c1636f1c8b0d15c94f63ab326c
#
_cell.length_a   1.000
_cell.length_b   1.000
_cell.length_c   1.000
_cell.angle_alpha   90.00
_cell.angle_beta   90.00
_cell.angle_gamma   90.00
#
_symmetry.space_group_name_H-M   'P 1'
#
loop_
_entity.id
_entity.type
_entity.pdbx_description
1 polymer ?
#
loop_
_entity_poly.entity_id
_entity_poly.type
_entity_poly.pdbx_seq_one_letter_code
_entity_poly.pdbx_strand_id
1 'polypeptide(L)'
;MNPIYFISDLHLSSVESPTTKSFFDFLDNKISTPTSLYILGDLFEVWIGDDDDSELAEVIQSKLSDFASKGNKLFFIAGNRDFLLDKSFAASADIEILEDPYTITFNEMKIIISHGDFLCTHDSEYMDFRKQVRSQAWKDDFLSKPLEERKKIADDMRDASKSASKNKSSEITDVNLNDVDSFLQKERPNLFIHGHTHRPDLHDLEYGDYSTQRIVLGDWDTFGWCLKLDVNGPDLFKFKIE
;
A
#
# COMPACT_ATOMS: atom_id res chain seq x y z
N MET A 1 -6.56 22.47 9.88
CA MET A 1 -6.81 21.34 8.95
C MET A 1 -6.45 20.07 9.72
N ASN A 2 -7.27 19.02 9.63
CA ASN A 2 -6.95 17.77 10.31
C ASN A 2 -5.73 17.13 9.65
N PRO A 3 -4.88 16.40 10.41
CA PRO A 3 -3.79 15.66 9.83
C PRO A 3 -4.30 14.55 8.91
N ILE A 4 -3.49 14.12 7.96
CA ILE A 4 -3.72 12.93 7.15
C ILE A 4 -2.59 11.94 7.38
N TYR A 5 -2.88 10.66 7.26
CA TYR A 5 -1.94 9.57 7.55
C TYR A 5 -1.80 8.63 6.36
N PHE A 6 -0.60 8.09 6.19
CA PHE A 6 -0.27 7.14 5.12
C PHE A 6 0.45 5.94 5.73
N ILE A 7 -0.01 4.75 5.37
CA ILE A 7 0.59 3.47 5.72
C ILE A 7 0.65 2.57 4.49
N SER A 8 1.51 1.59 4.47
CA SER A 8 1.60 0.55 3.43
C SER A 8 2.26 -0.71 3.97
N ASP A 9 2.22 -1.78 3.20
CA ASP A 9 3.02 -2.99 3.42
C ASP A 9 2.81 -3.61 4.82
N LEU A 10 1.54 -3.72 5.22
CA LEU A 10 1.16 -4.33 6.50
C LEU A 10 1.24 -5.86 6.46
N HIS A 11 0.96 -6.47 5.31
CA HIS A 11 1.02 -7.91 5.09
C HIS A 11 0.24 -8.73 6.14
N LEU A 12 -0.98 -8.29 6.46
CA LEU A 12 -1.84 -8.95 7.43
C LEU A 12 -2.13 -10.40 6.99
N SER A 13 -1.82 -11.37 7.85
CA SER A 13 -1.89 -12.79 7.51
C SER A 13 -2.75 -13.63 8.46
N SER A 14 -3.02 -13.15 9.68
CA SER A 14 -3.95 -13.76 10.63
C SER A 14 -4.41 -12.75 11.66
N VAL A 15 -5.59 -12.97 12.25
CA VAL A 15 -6.16 -12.12 13.30
C VAL A 15 -5.23 -12.04 14.53
N GLU A 16 -4.60 -13.16 14.87
CA GLU A 16 -3.75 -13.28 16.06
C GLU A 16 -2.32 -12.76 15.87
N SER A 17 -1.94 -12.37 14.66
CA SER A 17 -0.58 -11.87 14.42
C SER A 17 -0.29 -10.59 15.19
N PRO A 18 0.95 -10.38 15.65
CA PRO A 18 1.35 -9.12 16.29
C PRO A 18 1.07 -7.90 15.41
N THR A 19 1.27 -8.03 14.09
CA THR A 19 1.01 -6.96 13.13
C THR A 19 -0.45 -6.56 13.11
N THR A 20 -1.37 -7.53 13.06
CA THR A 20 -2.83 -7.25 13.07
C THR A 20 -3.25 -6.58 14.37
N LYS A 21 -2.77 -7.06 15.52
CA LYS A 21 -3.04 -6.43 16.82
C LYS A 21 -2.50 -5.01 16.89
N SER A 22 -1.29 -4.79 16.39
CA SER A 22 -0.69 -3.46 16.33
C SER A 22 -1.42 -2.52 15.36
N PHE A 23 -1.97 -3.05 14.26
CA PHE A 23 -2.82 -2.28 13.36
C PHE A 23 -4.11 -1.82 14.05
N PHE A 24 -4.74 -2.67 14.84
CA PHE A 24 -5.91 -2.28 15.62
C PHE A 24 -5.58 -1.22 16.68
N ASP A 25 -4.47 -1.39 17.41
CA ASP A 25 -4.00 -0.37 18.36
C ASP A 25 -3.68 0.96 17.66
N PHE A 26 -3.09 0.90 16.46
CA PHE A 26 -2.82 2.10 15.66
C PHE A 26 -4.11 2.86 15.32
N LEU A 27 -5.14 2.18 14.83
CA LEU A 27 -6.43 2.80 14.49
C LEU A 27 -7.15 3.36 15.72
N ASP A 28 -7.01 2.71 16.89
CA ASP A 28 -7.72 3.12 18.10
C ASP A 28 -6.98 4.19 18.89
N ASN A 29 -5.63 4.17 18.92
CA ASN A 29 -4.87 4.90 19.93
C ASN A 29 -3.73 5.76 19.38
N LYS A 30 -3.23 5.53 18.15
CA LYS A 30 -2.01 6.21 17.66
C LYS A 30 -2.27 7.34 16.68
N ILE A 31 -3.45 7.36 16.05
CA ILE A 31 -3.81 8.42 15.12
C ILE A 31 -4.93 9.30 15.67
N SER A 32 -4.84 10.60 15.39
CA SER A 32 -5.87 11.54 15.81
C SER A 32 -7.10 11.43 14.92
N THR A 33 -8.28 11.63 15.49
CA THR A 33 -9.57 11.61 14.81
C THR A 33 -10.30 12.94 14.98
N PRO A 34 -11.09 13.42 14.01
CA PRO A 34 -11.31 12.83 12.69
C PRO A 34 -10.11 13.06 11.75
N THR A 35 -9.85 12.09 10.85
CA THR A 35 -8.72 12.11 9.94
C THR A 35 -9.04 11.45 8.60
N SER A 36 -8.09 11.53 7.64
CA SER A 36 -8.04 10.68 6.46
C SER A 36 -6.86 9.73 6.56
N LEU A 37 -7.07 8.44 6.37
CA LEU A 37 -6.05 7.41 6.32
C LEU A 37 -5.96 6.85 4.91
N TYR A 38 -4.77 6.89 4.33
CA TYR A 38 -4.43 6.33 3.03
C TYR A 38 -3.61 5.05 3.23
N ILE A 39 -4.11 3.93 2.74
CA ILE A 39 -3.43 2.64 2.73
C ILE A 39 -2.86 2.44 1.33
N LEU A 40 -1.54 2.49 1.19
CA LEU A 40 -0.86 2.47 -0.11
C LEU A 40 -0.45 1.06 -0.53
N GLY A 41 -1.38 0.12 -0.43
CA GLY A 41 -1.23 -1.26 -0.87
C GLY A 41 -0.59 -2.21 0.13
N ASP A 42 -0.69 -3.48 -0.19
CA ASP A 42 -0.19 -4.59 0.61
C ASP A 42 -0.70 -4.55 2.06
N LEU A 43 -2.01 -4.23 2.22
CA LEU A 43 -2.73 -4.36 3.47
C LEU A 43 -2.76 -5.83 3.91
N PHE A 44 -3.09 -6.73 2.98
CA PHE A 44 -3.08 -8.18 3.19
C PHE A 44 -1.82 -8.83 2.62
N GLU A 45 -1.35 -9.90 3.27
CA GLU A 45 -0.26 -10.73 2.72
C GLU A 45 -0.67 -11.38 1.39
N VAL A 46 -1.95 -11.66 1.23
CA VAL A 46 -2.57 -12.12 -0.01
C VAL A 46 -4.06 -11.82 0.01
N TRP A 47 -4.62 -11.38 -1.13
CA TRP A 47 -6.04 -11.22 -1.35
C TRP A 47 -6.47 -11.99 -2.59
N ILE A 48 -7.47 -12.87 -2.47
CA ILE A 48 -7.89 -13.79 -3.53
C ILE A 48 -9.26 -13.45 -4.14
N GLY A 49 -9.85 -12.34 -3.72
CA GLY A 49 -11.16 -11.84 -4.16
C GLY A 49 -12.05 -11.47 -3.00
N ASP A 50 -13.06 -10.63 -3.27
CA ASP A 50 -13.96 -10.08 -2.25
C ASP A 50 -14.95 -11.10 -1.66
N ASP A 51 -14.97 -12.31 -2.20
CA ASP A 51 -15.70 -13.47 -1.68
C ASP A 51 -14.83 -14.34 -0.75
N ASP A 52 -13.68 -13.83 -0.29
CA ASP A 52 -12.86 -14.47 0.74
C ASP A 52 -13.66 -14.54 2.06
N ASP A 53 -13.89 -15.76 2.52
CA ASP A 53 -14.64 -16.09 3.75
C ASP A 53 -13.74 -16.30 4.97
N SER A 54 -12.50 -15.80 4.92
CA SER A 54 -11.56 -15.92 6.02
C SER A 54 -11.95 -15.02 7.20
N GLU A 55 -11.71 -15.51 8.43
CA GLU A 55 -11.88 -14.72 9.65
C GLU A 55 -11.12 -13.40 9.59
N LEU A 56 -9.92 -13.41 8.99
CA LEU A 56 -9.12 -12.19 8.83
C LEU A 56 -9.84 -11.14 7.99
N ALA A 57 -10.41 -11.55 6.84
CA ALA A 57 -11.14 -10.64 5.95
C ALA A 57 -12.31 -9.98 6.67
N GLU A 58 -13.13 -10.76 7.39
CA GLU A 58 -14.29 -10.27 8.14
C GLU A 58 -13.89 -9.31 9.27
N VAL A 59 -12.87 -9.67 10.05
CA VAL A 59 -12.42 -8.85 11.20
C VAL A 59 -11.79 -7.54 10.75
N ILE A 60 -10.95 -7.56 9.70
CA ILE A 60 -10.35 -6.33 9.14
C ILE A 60 -11.44 -5.42 8.55
N GLN A 61 -12.38 -5.98 7.79
CA GLN A 61 -13.50 -5.24 7.22
C GLN A 61 -14.34 -4.54 8.30
N SER A 62 -14.70 -5.26 9.36
CA SER A 62 -15.42 -4.71 10.50
C SER A 62 -14.63 -3.59 11.20
N LYS A 63 -13.34 -3.80 11.42
CA LYS A 63 -12.48 -2.81 12.09
C LYS A 63 -12.33 -1.51 11.28
N LEU A 64 -12.19 -1.61 9.97
CA LEU A 64 -12.12 -0.45 9.08
C LEU A 64 -13.46 0.30 9.04
N SER A 65 -14.59 -0.42 8.94
CA SER A 65 -15.92 0.18 8.99
C SER A 65 -16.18 0.88 10.34
N ASP A 66 -15.79 0.28 11.47
CA ASP A 66 -15.86 0.91 12.79
C ASP A 66 -15.01 2.19 12.86
N PHE A 67 -13.84 2.18 12.27
CA PHE A 67 -12.99 3.36 12.21
C PHE A 67 -13.62 4.47 11.35
N ALA A 68 -14.19 4.13 10.20
CA ALA A 68 -14.89 5.09 9.32
C ALA A 68 -16.13 5.67 10.01
N SER A 69 -16.90 4.87 10.75
CA SER A 69 -18.10 5.29 11.48
C SER A 69 -17.86 6.40 12.53
N LYS A 70 -16.60 6.56 12.97
CA LYS A 70 -16.15 7.64 13.87
C LYS A 70 -15.90 8.97 13.14
N GLY A 71 -16.26 9.07 11.85
CA GLY A 71 -16.11 10.27 11.01
C GLY A 71 -14.75 10.37 10.32
N ASN A 72 -13.99 9.29 10.27
CA ASN A 72 -12.75 9.18 9.52
C ASN A 72 -13.01 8.83 8.05
N LYS A 73 -12.05 9.12 7.17
CA LYS A 73 -12.09 8.70 5.78
C LYS A 73 -10.99 7.71 5.50
N LEU A 74 -11.33 6.65 4.77
CA LEU A 74 -10.41 5.60 4.38
C LEU A 74 -10.22 5.58 2.86
N PHE A 75 -8.97 5.50 2.43
CA PHE A 75 -8.59 5.42 1.03
C PHE A 75 -7.61 4.26 0.84
N PHE A 76 -7.74 3.54 -0.27
CA PHE A 76 -6.91 2.39 -0.57
C PHE A 76 -6.38 2.46 -2.00
N ILE A 77 -5.08 2.23 -2.15
CA ILE A 77 -4.43 1.94 -3.42
C ILE A 77 -3.99 0.47 -3.39
N ALA A 78 -4.28 -0.27 -4.45
CA ALA A 78 -3.95 -1.68 -4.51
C ALA A 78 -2.44 -1.94 -4.66
N GLY A 79 -1.88 -2.75 -3.78
CA GLY A 79 -0.52 -3.26 -3.88
C GLY A 79 -0.39 -4.49 -4.78
N ASN A 80 0.75 -5.15 -4.71
CA ASN A 80 0.99 -6.37 -5.49
C ASN A 80 0.46 -7.64 -4.79
N ARG A 81 0.04 -7.55 -3.54
CA ARG A 81 -0.54 -8.66 -2.77
C ARG A 81 -2.06 -8.64 -2.76
N ASP A 82 -2.65 -7.46 -2.93
CA ASP A 82 -4.09 -7.25 -2.74
C ASP A 82 -4.76 -6.50 -3.91
N PHE A 83 -4.21 -6.61 -5.12
CA PHE A 83 -4.74 -5.99 -6.35
C PHE A 83 -6.09 -6.56 -6.83
N LEU A 84 -6.60 -7.60 -6.18
CA LEU A 84 -7.92 -8.18 -6.40
C LEU A 84 -8.98 -7.63 -5.43
N LEU A 85 -8.59 -6.77 -4.47
CA LEU A 85 -9.54 -6.08 -3.62
C LEU A 85 -10.38 -5.12 -4.46
N ASP A 86 -11.71 -5.24 -4.36
CA ASP A 86 -12.65 -4.53 -5.23
C ASP A 86 -13.85 -4.01 -4.41
N LYS A 87 -14.87 -3.64 -5.11
CA LYS A 87 -16.03 -2.85 -4.63
C LYS A 87 -16.80 -3.48 -3.48
N SER A 88 -16.86 -4.81 -3.40
CA SER A 88 -17.62 -5.49 -2.36
C SER A 88 -16.96 -5.32 -0.98
N PHE A 89 -15.67 -5.57 -0.91
CA PHE A 89 -14.90 -5.29 0.30
C PHE A 89 -14.89 -3.80 0.63
N ALA A 90 -14.65 -2.96 -0.38
CA ALA A 90 -14.59 -1.51 -0.21
C ALA A 90 -15.89 -0.94 0.38
N ALA A 91 -17.05 -1.38 -0.12
CA ALA A 91 -18.35 -0.96 0.39
C ALA A 91 -18.60 -1.40 1.83
N SER A 92 -18.19 -2.63 2.19
CA SER A 92 -18.39 -3.16 3.54
C SER A 92 -17.42 -2.55 4.57
N ALA A 93 -16.21 -2.19 4.15
CA ALA A 93 -15.20 -1.54 4.99
C ALA A 93 -15.32 0.00 5.03
N ASP A 94 -16.26 0.59 4.27
CA ASP A 94 -16.40 2.04 4.08
C ASP A 94 -15.09 2.72 3.62
N ILE A 95 -14.46 2.15 2.60
CA ILE A 95 -13.17 2.58 2.04
C ILE A 95 -13.32 2.96 0.57
N GLU A 96 -12.67 4.02 0.14
CA GLU A 96 -12.61 4.43 -1.27
C GLU A 96 -11.35 3.86 -1.94
N ILE A 97 -11.54 3.09 -3.03
CA ILE A 97 -10.43 2.58 -3.84
C ILE A 97 -10.00 3.66 -4.83
N LEU A 98 -8.71 3.95 -4.82
CA LEU A 98 -8.07 4.92 -5.70
C LEU A 98 -7.27 4.22 -6.80
N GLU A 99 -7.07 4.91 -7.93
CA GLU A 99 -6.13 4.48 -8.96
C GLU A 99 -4.67 4.60 -8.49
N ASP A 100 -3.75 3.87 -9.10
CA ASP A 100 -2.33 3.90 -8.81
C ASP A 100 -1.53 4.33 -10.07
N PRO A 101 -0.80 5.47 -10.03
CA PRO A 101 -0.70 6.48 -8.97
C PRO A 101 -1.92 7.41 -8.88
N TYR A 102 -2.13 8.03 -7.71
CA TYR A 102 -3.20 8.98 -7.47
C TYR A 102 -2.69 10.34 -6.99
N THR A 103 -3.36 11.43 -7.40
CA THR A 103 -2.99 12.79 -6.97
C THR A 103 -4.01 13.32 -5.97
N ILE A 104 -3.51 13.76 -4.82
CA ILE A 104 -4.29 14.47 -3.81
C ILE A 104 -3.76 15.90 -3.63
N THR A 105 -4.58 16.77 -3.06
CA THR A 105 -4.18 18.12 -2.66
C THR A 105 -4.34 18.27 -1.16
N PHE A 106 -3.29 18.70 -0.49
CA PHE A 106 -3.30 19.01 0.93
C PHE A 106 -2.60 20.36 1.16
N ASN A 107 -3.32 21.35 1.70
CA ASN A 107 -2.78 22.69 1.96
C ASN A 107 -2.04 23.30 0.75
N GLU A 108 -2.70 23.28 -0.41
CA GLU A 108 -2.18 23.75 -1.72
C GLU A 108 -1.02 22.93 -2.30
N MET A 109 -0.49 21.94 -1.57
CA MET A 109 0.54 21.05 -2.09
C MET A 109 -0.08 19.96 -2.98
N LYS A 110 0.51 19.75 -4.16
CA LYS A 110 0.25 18.60 -5.02
C LYS A 110 1.01 17.41 -4.45
N ILE A 111 0.32 16.37 -4.05
CA ILE A 111 0.90 15.15 -3.51
C ILE A 111 0.51 13.99 -4.42
N ILE A 112 1.49 13.23 -4.86
CA ILE A 112 1.23 11.98 -5.56
C ILE A 112 1.48 10.83 -4.60
N ILE A 113 0.53 9.92 -4.54
CA ILE A 113 0.58 8.70 -3.73
C ILE A 113 0.52 7.47 -4.63
N SER A 114 1.22 6.42 -4.26
CA SER A 114 1.30 5.17 -5.03
C SER A 114 1.67 4.00 -4.12
N HIS A 115 1.38 2.78 -4.54
CA HIS A 115 2.06 1.64 -3.94
C HIS A 115 3.57 1.67 -4.26
N GLY A 116 3.94 1.99 -5.50
CA GLY A 116 5.34 2.20 -5.89
C GLY A 116 5.94 1.10 -6.77
N ASP A 117 5.29 -0.04 -6.86
CA ASP A 117 5.76 -1.23 -7.59
C ASP A 117 5.95 -1.00 -9.10
N PHE A 118 5.27 -0.01 -9.69
CA PHE A 118 5.42 0.33 -11.11
C PHE A 118 6.79 0.96 -11.46
N LEU A 119 7.54 1.40 -10.45
CA LEU A 119 8.87 1.99 -10.61
C LEU A 119 10.01 0.96 -10.46
N CYS A 120 9.70 -0.31 -10.15
CA CYS A 120 10.70 -1.39 -10.05
C CYS A 120 11.08 -1.96 -11.43
N THR A 121 11.35 -1.10 -12.40
CA THR A 121 11.50 -1.43 -13.83
C THR A 121 12.79 -2.18 -14.17
N HIS A 122 13.76 -2.24 -13.25
CA HIS A 122 14.95 -3.11 -13.39
C HIS A 122 14.57 -4.60 -13.30
N ASP A 123 13.46 -4.93 -12.64
CA ASP A 123 12.93 -6.28 -12.55
C ASP A 123 11.94 -6.56 -13.69
N SER A 124 12.47 -6.84 -14.89
CA SER A 124 11.63 -7.09 -16.07
C SER A 124 10.68 -8.27 -15.90
N GLU A 125 11.10 -9.34 -15.19
CA GLU A 125 10.25 -10.50 -14.91
C GLU A 125 9.06 -10.10 -14.03
N TYR A 126 9.33 -9.31 -13.01
CA TYR A 126 8.28 -8.75 -12.16
C TYR A 126 7.32 -7.85 -12.94
N MET A 127 7.84 -6.97 -13.79
CA MET A 127 7.02 -6.05 -14.58
C MET A 127 6.11 -6.78 -15.58
N ASP A 128 6.60 -7.85 -16.21
CA ASP A 128 5.80 -8.70 -17.08
C ASP A 128 4.71 -9.44 -16.29
N PHE A 129 5.06 -10.01 -15.15
CA PHE A 129 4.12 -10.62 -14.22
C PHE A 129 3.05 -9.63 -13.76
N ARG A 130 3.45 -8.44 -13.29
CA ARG A 130 2.55 -7.35 -12.88
C ARG A 130 1.55 -7.00 -13.97
N LYS A 131 2.02 -6.83 -15.20
CA LYS A 131 1.17 -6.55 -16.37
C LYS A 131 0.17 -7.66 -16.64
N GLN A 132 0.60 -8.90 -16.53
CA GLN A 132 -0.25 -10.07 -16.75
C GLN A 132 -1.37 -10.14 -15.70
N VAL A 133 -1.04 -10.16 -14.39
CA VAL A 133 -2.01 -10.39 -13.31
C VAL A 133 -2.96 -9.23 -13.09
N ARG A 134 -2.57 -8.01 -13.47
CA ARG A 134 -3.44 -6.83 -13.41
C ARG A 134 -4.33 -6.68 -14.65
N SER A 135 -4.17 -7.54 -15.68
CA SER A 135 -5.07 -7.53 -16.84
C SER A 135 -6.46 -8.02 -16.47
N GLN A 136 -7.50 -7.41 -17.08
CA GLN A 136 -8.88 -7.82 -16.82
C GLN A 136 -9.12 -9.30 -17.14
N ALA A 137 -8.56 -9.78 -18.25
CA ALA A 137 -8.71 -11.18 -18.66
C ALA A 137 -8.16 -12.16 -17.62
N TRP A 138 -7.01 -11.85 -17.01
CA TRP A 138 -6.43 -12.69 -15.94
C TRP A 138 -7.29 -12.62 -14.69
N LYS A 139 -7.73 -11.42 -14.27
CA LYS A 139 -8.60 -11.24 -13.10
C LYS A 139 -9.90 -12.03 -13.25
N ASP A 140 -10.55 -11.94 -14.41
CA ASP A 140 -11.81 -12.65 -14.68
C ASP A 140 -11.62 -14.18 -14.65
N ASP A 141 -10.53 -14.70 -15.26
CA ASP A 141 -10.20 -16.12 -15.21
C ASP A 141 -9.90 -16.58 -13.78
N PHE A 142 -9.09 -15.84 -13.03
CA PHE A 142 -8.74 -16.17 -11.66
C PHE A 142 -9.97 -16.17 -10.75
N LEU A 143 -10.78 -15.12 -10.80
CA LEU A 143 -11.96 -14.97 -9.94
C LEU A 143 -13.10 -15.94 -10.33
N SER A 144 -13.11 -16.50 -11.54
CA SER A 144 -14.05 -17.56 -11.93
C SER A 144 -13.79 -18.91 -11.24
N LYS A 145 -12.61 -19.09 -10.65
CA LYS A 145 -12.21 -20.33 -10.01
C LYS A 145 -12.78 -20.45 -8.59
N PRO A 146 -13.02 -21.67 -8.08
CA PRO A 146 -13.37 -21.88 -6.67
C PRO A 146 -12.31 -21.30 -5.70
N LEU A 147 -12.75 -20.85 -4.53
CA LEU A 147 -11.87 -20.27 -3.49
C LEU A 147 -10.65 -21.14 -3.19
N GLU A 148 -10.84 -22.46 -3.02
CA GLU A 148 -9.74 -23.39 -2.71
C GLU A 148 -8.69 -23.48 -3.83
N GLU A 149 -9.11 -23.36 -5.08
CA GLU A 149 -8.19 -23.31 -6.22
C GLU A 149 -7.42 -22.01 -6.25
N ARG A 150 -8.09 -20.88 -5.98
CA ARG A 150 -7.48 -19.55 -5.89
C ARG A 150 -6.45 -19.47 -4.74
N LYS A 151 -6.76 -20.03 -3.57
CA LYS A 151 -5.83 -20.15 -2.44
C LYS A 151 -4.55 -20.86 -2.87
N LYS A 152 -4.69 -22.03 -3.50
CA LYS A 152 -3.53 -22.80 -3.98
C LYS A 152 -2.70 -22.02 -5.01
N ILE A 153 -3.35 -21.41 -6.01
CA ILE A 153 -2.64 -20.61 -7.01
C ILE A 153 -1.89 -19.44 -6.35
N ALA A 154 -2.51 -18.75 -5.39
CA ALA A 154 -1.90 -17.64 -4.68
C ALA A 154 -0.70 -18.08 -3.83
N ASP A 155 -0.77 -19.25 -3.16
CA ASP A 155 0.35 -19.84 -2.42
C ASP A 155 1.51 -20.19 -3.36
N ASP A 156 1.22 -20.85 -4.51
CA ASP A 156 2.23 -21.20 -5.51
C ASP A 156 2.93 -19.94 -6.06
N MET A 157 2.16 -18.88 -6.35
CA MET A 157 2.70 -17.60 -6.82
C MET A 157 3.56 -16.92 -5.75
N ARG A 158 3.16 -16.98 -4.49
CA ARG A 158 3.92 -16.43 -3.36
C ARG A 158 5.25 -17.16 -3.16
N ASP A 159 5.26 -18.47 -3.23
CA ASP A 159 6.48 -19.28 -3.10
C ASP A 159 7.44 -19.02 -4.26
N ALA A 160 6.92 -18.90 -5.47
CA ALA A 160 7.71 -18.49 -6.64
C ALA A 160 8.33 -17.10 -6.46
N SER A 161 7.54 -16.12 -5.99
CA SER A 161 8.02 -14.74 -5.70
C SER A 161 9.11 -14.74 -4.63
N LYS A 162 8.93 -15.46 -3.51
CA LYS A 162 9.94 -15.58 -2.45
C LYS A 162 11.24 -16.19 -2.96
N SER A 163 11.13 -17.19 -3.82
CA SER A 163 12.29 -17.87 -4.41
C SER A 163 13.03 -16.97 -5.40
N ALA A 164 12.31 -16.21 -6.21
CA ALA A 164 12.88 -15.25 -7.14
C ALA A 164 13.59 -14.10 -6.41
N SER A 165 12.97 -13.54 -5.37
CA SER A 165 13.52 -12.41 -4.60
C SER A 165 14.82 -12.76 -3.86
N LYS A 166 14.98 -14.00 -3.38
CA LYS A 166 16.21 -14.45 -2.69
C LYS A 166 17.46 -14.38 -3.57
N ASN A 167 17.30 -14.46 -4.89
CA ASN A 167 18.40 -14.49 -5.85
C ASN A 167 18.66 -13.13 -6.52
N LYS A 168 17.83 -12.12 -6.24
CA LYS A 168 17.95 -10.78 -6.82
C LYS A 168 18.79 -9.86 -5.92
N SER A 169 19.60 -9.01 -6.55
CA SER A 169 20.33 -7.97 -5.82
C SER A 169 19.35 -6.93 -5.25
N SER A 170 19.80 -6.22 -4.23
CA SER A 170 19.01 -5.13 -3.64
C SER A 170 18.67 -4.01 -4.63
N GLU A 171 19.48 -3.81 -5.66
CA GLU A 171 19.22 -2.82 -6.72
C GLU A 171 18.05 -3.22 -7.64
N ILE A 172 17.88 -4.52 -7.90
CA ILE A 172 16.80 -5.04 -8.75
C ILE A 172 15.44 -4.93 -8.03
N THR A 173 15.44 -5.10 -6.71
CA THR A 173 14.22 -5.06 -5.89
C THR A 173 13.85 -3.65 -5.41
N ASP A 174 14.62 -2.63 -5.79
CA ASP A 174 14.31 -1.23 -5.51
C ASP A 174 13.71 -0.52 -6.73
N VAL A 175 13.20 0.68 -6.52
CA VAL A 175 12.76 1.55 -7.62
C VAL A 175 13.95 1.92 -8.52
N ASN A 176 13.70 1.99 -9.83
CA ASN A 176 14.66 2.52 -10.77
C ASN A 176 14.72 4.04 -10.63
N LEU A 177 15.85 4.57 -10.14
CA LEU A 177 16.01 5.99 -9.88
C LEU A 177 15.86 6.86 -11.13
N ASN A 178 16.24 6.38 -12.31
CA ASN A 178 16.06 7.12 -13.57
C ASN A 178 14.57 7.27 -13.92
N ASP A 179 13.76 6.25 -13.64
CA ASP A 179 12.33 6.30 -13.88
C ASP A 179 11.62 7.14 -12.81
N VAL A 180 12.10 7.09 -11.56
CA VAL A 180 11.65 8.01 -10.49
C VAL A 180 11.90 9.45 -10.91
N ASP A 181 13.12 9.79 -11.35
CA ASP A 181 13.48 11.13 -11.79
C ASP A 181 12.62 11.60 -12.98
N SER A 182 12.45 10.72 -13.97
CA SER A 182 11.60 11.00 -15.14
C SER A 182 10.15 11.23 -14.75
N PHE A 183 9.62 10.43 -13.85
CA PHE A 183 8.27 10.55 -13.33
C PHE A 183 8.08 11.86 -12.55
N LEU A 184 8.98 12.19 -11.63
CA LEU A 184 8.91 13.39 -10.81
C LEU A 184 9.07 14.68 -11.63
N GLN A 185 9.98 14.70 -12.59
CA GLN A 185 10.15 15.85 -13.49
C GLN A 185 8.92 16.10 -14.37
N LYS A 186 8.25 15.03 -14.81
CA LYS A 186 7.02 15.13 -15.60
C LYS A 186 5.83 15.60 -14.74
N GLU A 187 5.62 14.96 -13.60
CA GLU A 187 4.42 15.18 -12.78
C GLU A 187 4.55 16.39 -11.85
N ARG A 188 5.76 16.75 -11.43
CA ARG A 188 6.10 17.89 -10.55
C ARG A 188 5.26 17.96 -9.26
N PRO A 189 5.16 16.90 -8.44
CA PRO A 189 4.48 16.97 -7.16
C PRO A 189 5.35 17.69 -6.11
N ASN A 190 4.73 18.29 -5.08
CA ASN A 190 5.48 18.76 -3.91
C ASN A 190 5.97 17.58 -3.06
N LEU A 191 5.14 16.52 -2.95
CA LEU A 191 5.49 15.28 -2.27
C LEU A 191 5.14 14.09 -3.16
N PHE A 192 6.00 13.07 -3.16
CA PHE A 192 5.73 11.75 -3.72
C PHE A 192 5.86 10.70 -2.61
N ILE A 193 4.77 10.02 -2.27
CA ILE A 193 4.71 9.06 -1.15
C ILE A 193 4.42 7.67 -1.72
N HIS A 194 5.26 6.69 -1.37
CA HIS A 194 5.05 5.31 -1.81
C HIS A 194 5.57 4.28 -0.81
N GLY A 195 5.14 3.03 -0.96
CA GLY A 195 5.57 1.85 -0.21
C GLY A 195 6.43 0.88 -1.03
N HIS A 196 6.08 -0.39 -0.97
CA HIS A 196 6.56 -1.54 -1.75
C HIS A 196 8.01 -1.97 -1.48
N THR A 197 8.95 -1.05 -1.41
CA THR A 197 10.38 -1.39 -1.31
C THR A 197 10.83 -1.71 0.11
N HIS A 198 10.00 -1.42 1.11
CA HIS A 198 10.29 -1.61 2.55
C HIS A 198 11.57 -0.90 3.02
N ARG A 199 11.87 0.29 2.42
CA ARG A 199 13.09 1.07 2.70
C ARG A 199 12.70 2.48 3.13
N PRO A 200 12.17 2.63 4.37
CA PRO A 200 11.64 3.90 4.83
C PRO A 200 12.71 4.98 4.88
N ASP A 201 12.48 6.05 4.13
CA ASP A 201 13.40 7.20 4.04
C ASP A 201 12.70 8.45 3.47
N LEU A 202 13.34 9.61 3.64
CA LEU A 202 12.95 10.87 3.06
C LEU A 202 14.08 11.37 2.14
N HIS A 203 13.77 11.58 0.87
CA HIS A 203 14.71 12.02 -0.15
C HIS A 203 14.32 13.41 -0.66
N ASP A 204 15.12 14.42 -0.34
CA ASP A 204 14.98 15.75 -0.92
C ASP A 204 15.62 15.76 -2.32
N LEU A 205 14.85 16.12 -3.34
CA LEU A 205 15.25 16.06 -4.73
C LEU A 205 15.10 17.44 -5.39
N GLU A 206 16.11 17.86 -6.13
CA GLU A 206 16.15 19.15 -6.80
C GLU A 206 16.32 18.97 -8.32
N TYR A 207 15.48 19.65 -9.11
CA TYR A 207 15.46 19.60 -10.56
C TYR A 207 15.42 21.03 -11.15
N GLY A 208 16.53 21.76 -11.01
CA GLY A 208 16.64 23.13 -11.51
C GLY A 208 15.71 24.11 -10.82
N ASP A 209 14.58 24.42 -11.45
CA ASP A 209 13.55 25.34 -10.92
C ASP A 209 12.49 24.68 -10.04
N TYR A 210 12.62 23.40 -9.79
CA TYR A 210 11.63 22.58 -9.08
C TYR A 210 12.31 21.65 -8.06
N SER A 211 11.72 21.59 -6.87
CA SER A 211 12.10 20.66 -5.81
C SER A 211 10.90 19.85 -5.34
N THR A 212 11.17 18.64 -4.90
CA THR A 212 10.17 17.72 -4.35
C THR A 212 10.79 16.85 -3.27
N GLN A 213 9.96 16.29 -2.41
CA GLN A 213 10.39 15.28 -1.47
C GLN A 213 9.74 13.93 -1.82
N ARG A 214 10.55 12.89 -2.01
CA ARG A 214 10.09 11.51 -2.13
C ARG A 214 10.16 10.85 -0.75
N ILE A 215 9.05 10.31 -0.30
CA ILE A 215 8.91 9.66 1.01
C ILE A 215 8.57 8.19 0.78
N VAL A 216 9.42 7.31 1.27
CA VAL A 216 9.22 5.87 1.21
C VAL A 216 8.70 5.38 2.56
N LEU A 217 7.59 4.65 2.53
CA LEU A 217 7.03 4.00 3.72
C LEU A 217 7.75 2.68 4.00
N GLY A 218 7.81 2.28 5.26
CA GLY A 218 8.32 0.98 5.66
C GLY A 218 7.20 -0.05 5.84
N ASP A 219 7.58 -1.32 5.83
CA ASP A 219 6.72 -2.45 6.15
C ASP A 219 6.45 -2.60 7.66
N TRP A 220 5.42 -3.40 7.96
CA TRP A 220 5.01 -3.66 9.34
C TRP A 220 5.48 -5.04 9.81
N ASP A 221 6.80 -5.22 9.94
CA ASP A 221 7.41 -6.44 10.50
C ASP A 221 7.81 -6.24 11.98
N THR A 222 8.94 -5.61 12.23
CA THR A 222 9.41 -5.29 13.59
C THR A 222 8.83 -3.97 14.11
N PHE A 223 8.58 -3.03 13.19
CA PHE A 223 8.03 -1.71 13.49
C PHE A 223 6.85 -1.43 12.54
N GLY A 224 5.79 -0.81 13.05
CA GLY A 224 4.77 -0.20 12.22
C GLY A 224 5.23 1.18 11.77
N TRP A 225 5.28 1.43 10.47
CA TRP A 225 5.65 2.71 9.89
C TRP A 225 4.43 3.51 9.48
N CYS A 226 4.48 4.81 9.75
CA CYS A 226 3.41 5.73 9.37
C CYS A 226 3.98 7.09 9.00
N LEU A 227 3.47 7.67 7.94
CA LEU A 227 3.68 9.08 7.62
C LEU A 227 2.45 9.87 8.06
N LYS A 228 2.66 10.85 8.93
CA LYS A 228 1.68 11.88 9.28
C LYS A 228 1.99 13.14 8.49
N LEU A 229 1.00 13.73 7.87
CA LEU A 229 1.12 15.03 7.23
C LEU A 229 0.14 16.00 7.86
N ASP A 230 0.66 17.11 8.39
CA ASP A 230 -0.14 18.19 8.96
C ASP A 230 0.41 19.57 8.52
N VAL A 231 -0.02 20.64 9.17
CA VAL A 231 0.42 22.03 8.85
C VAL A 231 1.90 22.28 9.11
N ASN A 232 2.58 21.40 9.85
CA ASN A 232 4.01 21.48 10.13
C ASN A 232 4.85 20.71 9.10
N GLY A 233 4.22 20.00 8.17
CA GLY A 233 4.86 19.17 7.15
C GLY A 233 4.79 17.66 7.43
N PRO A 234 5.54 16.86 6.64
CA PRO A 234 5.59 15.41 6.79
C PRO A 234 6.40 14.98 8.02
N ASP A 235 5.89 13.98 8.74
CA ASP A 235 6.52 13.34 9.90
C ASP A 235 6.45 11.82 9.70
N LEU A 236 7.56 11.23 9.24
CA LEU A 236 7.70 9.78 9.08
C LEU A 236 8.16 9.17 10.40
N PHE A 237 7.29 8.47 11.07
CA PHE A 237 7.56 7.87 12.37
C PHE A 237 7.33 6.37 12.37
N LYS A 238 7.89 5.70 13.39
CA LYS A 238 7.68 4.27 13.64
C LYS A 238 7.35 4.00 15.09
N PHE A 239 6.65 2.89 15.29
CA PHE A 239 6.38 2.34 16.64
C PHE A 239 6.63 0.84 16.62
N LYS A 240 6.94 0.29 17.79
CA LYS A 240 7.24 -1.14 17.92
C LYS A 240 5.97 -1.97 17.78
N ILE A 241 6.05 -3.07 17.04
CA ILE A 241 5.04 -4.12 16.99
C ILE A 241 5.31 -5.08 18.15
N GLU A 242 4.27 -5.34 18.98
CA GLU A 242 4.36 -6.15 20.21
C GLU A 242 3.53 -7.44 20.11
#